data_0a0a58aeafdcdf6d620e74f463e85a78
#
_entry.id   0a0a58aeafdcdf6d620e74f463e85a78
#
_cell.length_a   1.000
_cell.length_b   1.000
_cell.length_c   1.000
_cell.angle_alpha   90.00
_cell.angle_beta   90.00
_cell.angle_gamma   90.00
#
_symmetry.space_group_name_H-M   'P 1'
#
loop_
_entity.id
_entity.type
_entity.pdbx_description
1 polymer ?
#
loop_
_entity_poly.entity_id
_entity_poly.type
_entity_poly.pdbx_seq_one_letter_code
_entity_poly.pdbx_strand_id
1 'polypeptide(L)'
;MTNFERRLQAEWELLQRLAQLNPDRLTDLSVEDRLFRLTLRETAARLARPTGDGPVTVHHLRVIYPTYFPAVPLEVYVDDAFWHANVHPETGFVCIWERHRVDHTVEHALHKVVAMMGGHLYNRDALHVMQPEALDWIEQGNEEGLAPGRAKSLIGIAHDTFALDRFAMDQGMQKRRRRLS
;
A
#
# COMPACT_ATOMS: atom_id res chain seq x y z
N MET A 1 3.23 -29.10 -6.63
CA MET A 1 2.98 -27.68 -6.26
C MET A 1 2.55 -27.62 -4.82
N THR A 2 3.33 -26.96 -3.96
CA THR A 2 3.07 -26.77 -2.53
C THR A 2 1.90 -25.78 -2.29
N ASN A 3 1.40 -25.69 -1.07
CA ASN A 3 0.39 -24.68 -0.72
C ASN A 3 0.94 -23.25 -0.89
N PHE A 4 2.21 -23.04 -0.58
CA PHE A 4 2.89 -21.77 -0.79
C PHE A 4 2.93 -21.38 -2.28
N GLU A 5 3.39 -22.29 -3.15
CA GLU A 5 3.46 -22.04 -4.60
C GLU A 5 2.07 -21.72 -5.19
N ARG A 6 1.02 -22.44 -4.77
CA ARG A 6 -0.36 -22.16 -5.20
C ARG A 6 -0.82 -20.77 -4.76
N ARG A 7 -0.49 -20.37 -3.51
CA ARG A 7 -0.82 -19.04 -3.02
C ARG A 7 -0.06 -17.96 -3.78
N LEU A 8 1.24 -18.17 -4.01
CA LEU A 8 2.07 -17.21 -4.76
C LEU A 8 1.56 -17.04 -6.20
N GLN A 9 1.18 -18.13 -6.85
CA GLN A 9 0.58 -18.10 -8.19
C GLN A 9 -0.73 -17.30 -8.19
N ALA A 10 -1.59 -17.49 -7.18
CA ALA A 10 -2.83 -16.73 -7.05
C ALA A 10 -2.58 -15.22 -6.81
N GLU A 11 -1.55 -14.84 -6.05
CA GLU A 11 -1.14 -13.44 -5.85
C GLU A 11 -0.64 -12.82 -7.17
N TRP A 12 0.11 -13.60 -7.98
CA TRP A 12 0.57 -13.13 -9.30
C TRP A 12 -0.59 -12.91 -10.26
N GLU A 13 -1.53 -13.85 -10.36
CA GLU A 13 -2.73 -13.71 -11.16
C GLU A 13 -3.60 -12.52 -10.72
N LEU A 14 -3.69 -12.29 -9.40
CA LEU A 14 -4.38 -11.14 -8.82
C LEU A 14 -3.72 -9.82 -9.25
N LEU A 15 -2.38 -9.73 -9.20
CA LEU A 15 -1.64 -8.56 -9.64
C LEU A 15 -1.83 -8.29 -11.14
N GLN A 16 -1.80 -9.34 -11.98
CA GLN A 16 -2.03 -9.20 -13.41
C GLN A 16 -3.46 -8.69 -13.71
N ARG A 17 -4.47 -9.19 -13.01
CA ARG A 17 -5.85 -8.70 -13.14
C ARG A 17 -6.00 -7.26 -12.69
N LEU A 18 -5.34 -6.88 -11.59
CA LEU A 18 -5.33 -5.51 -11.10
C LEU A 18 -4.70 -4.56 -12.13
N ALA A 19 -3.61 -4.98 -12.77
CA ALA A 19 -2.96 -4.22 -13.83
C ALA A 19 -3.85 -4.09 -15.09
N GLN A 20 -4.60 -5.13 -15.45
CA GLN A 20 -5.57 -5.06 -16.55
C GLN A 20 -6.68 -4.03 -16.30
N LEU A 21 -7.09 -3.84 -15.04
CA LEU A 21 -8.06 -2.82 -14.64
C LEU A 21 -7.44 -1.40 -14.57
N ASN A 22 -6.11 -1.33 -14.46
CA ASN A 22 -5.35 -0.08 -14.31
C ASN A 22 -4.18 -0.01 -15.29
N PRO A 23 -4.41 -0.14 -16.63
CA PRO A 23 -3.35 -0.38 -17.61
C PRO A 23 -2.35 0.78 -17.72
N ASP A 24 -2.78 2.02 -17.48
CA ASP A 24 -1.92 3.20 -17.53
C ASP A 24 -1.15 3.44 -16.21
N ARG A 25 -1.53 2.74 -15.15
CA ARG A 25 -1.01 2.95 -13.80
C ARG A 25 -0.15 1.82 -13.26
N LEU A 26 -0.44 0.58 -13.61
CA LEU A 26 0.32 -0.59 -13.18
C LEU A 26 0.95 -1.26 -14.39
N THR A 27 2.24 -1.03 -14.58
CA THR A 27 2.99 -1.47 -15.76
C THR A 27 4.26 -2.24 -15.37
N ASP A 28 4.96 -2.75 -16.34
CA ASP A 28 6.30 -3.37 -16.22
C ASP A 28 6.33 -4.52 -15.17
N LEU A 29 5.25 -5.33 -15.15
CA LEU A 29 5.12 -6.43 -14.22
C LEU A 29 6.13 -7.53 -14.54
N SER A 30 6.87 -7.97 -13.53
CA SER A 30 7.73 -9.14 -13.62
C SER A 30 7.74 -9.94 -12.31
N VAL A 31 8.03 -11.22 -12.40
CA VAL A 31 8.12 -12.15 -11.26
C VAL A 31 9.42 -12.92 -11.32
N GLU A 32 10.12 -12.98 -10.22
CA GLU A 32 11.36 -13.75 -10.03
C GLU A 32 11.28 -14.44 -8.65
N ASP A 33 11.07 -15.76 -8.67
CA ASP A 33 10.82 -16.54 -7.46
C ASP A 33 9.69 -15.90 -6.59
N ARG A 34 10.04 -15.31 -5.46
CA ARG A 34 9.13 -14.69 -4.48
C ARG A 34 9.11 -13.16 -4.53
N LEU A 35 9.68 -12.60 -5.56
CA LEU A 35 9.80 -11.18 -5.77
C LEU A 35 8.96 -10.77 -6.98
N PHE A 36 7.94 -9.94 -6.75
CA PHE A 36 7.20 -9.26 -7.82
C PHE A 36 7.71 -7.83 -7.97
N ARG A 37 7.92 -7.40 -9.20
CA ARG A 37 8.27 -6.02 -9.53
C ARG A 37 7.18 -5.42 -10.39
N LEU A 38 6.94 -4.13 -10.20
CA LEU A 38 5.99 -3.37 -11.00
C LEU A 38 6.34 -1.88 -10.98
N THR A 39 5.84 -1.17 -11.98
CA THR A 39 5.88 0.29 -12.01
C THR A 39 4.50 0.84 -11.71
N LEU A 40 4.39 1.70 -10.69
CA LEU A 40 3.20 2.49 -10.39
C LEU A 40 3.37 3.87 -11.01
N ARG A 41 2.43 4.25 -11.89
CA ARG A 41 2.43 5.53 -12.62
C ARG A 41 1.27 6.42 -12.17
N GLU A 42 1.30 7.69 -12.57
CA GLU A 42 0.25 8.69 -12.32
C GLU A 42 -0.14 8.80 -10.84
N THR A 43 0.82 8.53 -9.95
CA THR A 43 0.63 8.61 -8.50
C THR A 43 1.68 9.56 -7.95
N ALA A 44 1.30 10.82 -7.78
CA ALA A 44 2.24 11.84 -7.31
C ALA A 44 2.62 11.60 -5.85
N ALA A 45 3.92 11.59 -5.57
CA ALA A 45 4.46 11.55 -4.22
C ALA A 45 5.73 12.41 -4.11
N ARG A 46 5.97 13.02 -2.95
CA ARG A 46 7.22 13.70 -2.63
C ARG A 46 8.26 12.65 -2.23
N LEU A 47 9.48 12.75 -2.74
CA LEU A 47 10.56 11.87 -2.31
C LEU A 47 11.10 12.26 -0.94
N ALA A 48 11.53 11.26 -0.16
CA ALA A 48 12.20 11.45 1.12
C ALA A 48 13.57 12.15 0.95
N ARG A 49 14.22 11.88 -0.17
CA ARG A 49 15.46 12.56 -0.61
C ARG A 49 15.19 13.24 -1.95
N PRO A 50 14.84 14.53 -1.93
CA PRO A 50 14.51 15.23 -3.16
C PRO A 50 15.71 15.27 -4.10
N THR A 51 15.53 14.83 -5.34
CA THR A 51 16.52 14.95 -6.43
C THR A 51 16.21 16.10 -7.37
N GLY A 52 15.15 16.89 -7.08
CA GLY A 52 14.68 18.02 -7.86
C GLY A 52 13.45 18.69 -7.24
N ASP A 53 12.93 19.69 -7.92
CA ASP A 53 11.77 20.44 -7.47
C ASP A 53 10.47 19.75 -7.89
N GLY A 54 9.75 19.22 -6.94
CA GLY A 54 8.40 18.73 -7.12
C GLY A 54 8.21 17.24 -6.89
N PRO A 55 6.95 16.78 -6.99
CA PRO A 55 6.60 15.39 -6.80
C PRO A 55 6.98 14.54 -8.01
N VAL A 56 7.35 13.29 -7.75
CA VAL A 56 7.47 12.27 -8.80
C VAL A 56 6.15 11.54 -8.98
N THR A 57 5.90 11.04 -10.19
CA THR A 57 4.65 10.36 -10.55
C THR A 57 4.86 8.93 -11.04
N VAL A 58 6.11 8.47 -11.05
CA VAL A 58 6.48 7.12 -11.45
C VAL A 58 7.30 6.50 -10.33
N HIS A 59 6.86 5.34 -9.85
CA HIS A 59 7.50 4.62 -8.74
C HIS A 59 7.72 3.17 -9.10
N HIS A 60 8.94 2.67 -8.85
CA HIS A 60 9.27 1.26 -9.00
C HIS A 60 9.08 0.55 -7.67
N LEU A 61 8.21 -0.46 -7.66
CA LEU A 61 7.86 -1.20 -6.44
C LEU A 61 8.37 -2.65 -6.53
N ARG A 62 8.75 -3.14 -5.38
CA ARG A 62 9.10 -4.53 -5.13
C ARG A 62 8.18 -5.10 -4.06
N VAL A 63 7.50 -6.20 -4.37
CA VAL A 63 6.69 -6.95 -3.41
C VAL A 63 7.38 -8.27 -3.15
N ILE A 64 7.75 -8.50 -1.90
CA ILE A 64 8.50 -9.68 -1.46
C ILE A 64 7.57 -10.58 -0.62
N TYR A 65 7.54 -11.85 -0.96
CA TYR A 65 6.77 -12.85 -0.23
C TYR A 65 7.71 -13.68 0.66
N PRO A 66 7.67 -13.50 2.00
CA PRO A 66 8.50 -14.27 2.92
C PRO A 66 8.20 -15.77 2.87
N THR A 67 9.15 -16.59 3.32
CA THR A 67 9.02 -18.06 3.31
C THR A 67 7.73 -18.55 3.98
N TYR A 68 7.29 -17.87 5.02
CA TYR A 68 6.10 -18.26 5.80
C TYR A 68 4.85 -17.46 5.40
N PHE A 69 4.84 -16.82 4.22
CA PHE A 69 3.61 -16.20 3.72
C PHE A 69 2.53 -17.30 3.49
N PRO A 70 1.26 -17.07 3.87
CA PRO A 70 0.65 -15.85 4.39
C PRO A 70 0.64 -15.71 5.93
N ALA A 71 1.30 -16.58 6.68
CA ALA A 71 1.40 -16.45 8.16
C ALA A 71 2.25 -15.21 8.53
N VAL A 72 3.24 -14.88 7.72
CA VAL A 72 4.01 -13.64 7.77
C VAL A 72 3.54 -12.76 6.60
N PRO A 73 3.34 -11.44 6.80
CA PRO A 73 2.86 -10.55 5.75
C PRO A 73 3.85 -10.45 4.58
N LEU A 74 3.32 -10.18 3.38
CA LEU A 74 4.13 -9.69 2.29
C LEU A 74 4.71 -8.30 2.64
N GLU A 75 5.86 -8.01 2.06
CA GLU A 75 6.58 -6.75 2.24
C GLU A 75 6.57 -5.94 0.95
N VAL A 76 6.42 -4.62 1.08
CA VAL A 76 6.50 -3.70 -0.07
C VAL A 76 7.66 -2.75 0.12
N TYR A 77 8.41 -2.57 -0.96
CA TYR A 77 9.50 -1.60 -1.07
C TYR A 77 9.27 -0.70 -2.27
N VAL A 78 9.64 0.56 -2.14
CA VAL A 78 9.70 1.53 -3.23
C VAL A 78 11.17 1.88 -3.45
N ASP A 79 11.67 1.76 -4.69
CA ASP A 79 13.11 1.97 -4.95
C ASP A 79 13.55 3.40 -4.60
N ASP A 80 12.68 4.38 -4.88
CA ASP A 80 12.85 5.76 -4.43
C ASP A 80 11.86 6.06 -3.29
N ALA A 81 12.32 6.00 -2.05
CA ALA A 81 11.50 6.22 -0.86
C ALA A 81 10.77 7.57 -0.92
N PHE A 82 9.46 7.56 -0.71
CA PHE A 82 8.68 8.79 -0.65
C PHE A 82 8.58 9.34 0.78
N TRP A 83 8.31 10.64 0.87
CA TRP A 83 8.16 11.37 2.14
C TRP A 83 6.87 10.98 2.82
N HIS A 84 6.98 10.12 3.83
CA HIS A 84 5.83 9.60 4.56
C HIS A 84 6.26 9.00 5.90
N ALA A 85 5.47 9.20 6.95
CA ALA A 85 5.77 8.72 8.31
C ALA A 85 6.15 7.23 8.38
N ASN A 86 5.48 6.38 7.60
CA ASN A 86 5.61 4.93 7.67
C ASN A 86 6.43 4.33 6.50
N VAL A 87 7.33 5.10 5.93
CA VAL A 87 8.27 4.65 4.88
C VAL A 87 9.70 4.82 5.37
N HIS A 88 10.51 3.78 5.24
CA HIS A 88 11.93 3.86 5.61
C HIS A 88 12.70 4.66 4.56
N PRO A 89 13.35 5.76 4.94
CA PRO A 89 13.91 6.72 3.97
C PRO A 89 15.11 6.19 3.17
N GLU A 90 15.77 5.13 3.64
CA GLU A 90 16.94 4.56 2.97
C GLU A 90 16.61 3.29 2.20
N THR A 91 15.79 2.41 2.76
CA THR A 91 15.48 1.11 2.15
C THR A 91 14.26 1.14 1.26
N GLY A 92 13.41 2.17 1.40
CA GLY A 92 12.11 2.25 0.74
C GLY A 92 11.07 1.28 1.29
N PHE A 93 11.35 0.58 2.40
CA PHE A 93 10.37 -0.31 3.04
C PHE A 93 9.12 0.48 3.43
N VAL A 94 7.95 -0.02 3.06
CA VAL A 94 6.66 0.60 3.35
C VAL A 94 5.92 -0.21 4.41
N CYS A 95 5.77 0.34 5.61
CA CYS A 95 5.05 -0.28 6.71
C CYS A 95 3.54 -0.12 6.52
N ILE A 96 2.95 -0.99 5.70
CA ILE A 96 1.53 -0.94 5.31
C ILE A 96 0.59 -1.68 6.27
N TRP A 97 1.12 -2.56 7.12
CA TRP A 97 0.31 -3.42 7.97
C TRP A 97 0.30 -2.92 9.41
N GLU A 98 -0.81 -2.40 9.91
CA GLU A 98 -1.06 -2.18 11.33
C GLU A 98 -1.30 -3.51 12.06
N ARG A 99 -2.13 -4.36 11.44
CA ARG A 99 -2.37 -5.74 11.88
C ARG A 99 -2.35 -6.65 10.67
N HIS A 100 -1.54 -7.69 10.74
CA HIS A 100 -1.50 -8.69 9.69
C HIS A 100 -2.71 -9.63 9.76
N ARG A 101 -3.21 -10.02 8.58
CA ARG A 101 -4.24 -11.04 8.39
C ARG A 101 -3.81 -11.95 7.23
N VAL A 102 -4.11 -13.24 7.34
CA VAL A 102 -3.74 -14.24 6.32
C VAL A 102 -4.46 -14.06 4.98
N ASP A 103 -5.54 -13.28 4.96
CA ASP A 103 -6.30 -12.91 3.75
C ASP A 103 -5.80 -11.62 3.07
N HIS A 104 -4.78 -10.97 3.63
CA HIS A 104 -4.13 -9.83 2.96
C HIS A 104 -3.42 -10.28 1.70
N THR A 105 -3.62 -9.52 0.61
CA THR A 105 -3.13 -9.79 -0.73
C THR A 105 -2.31 -8.63 -1.29
N VAL A 106 -1.67 -8.84 -2.43
CA VAL A 106 -0.98 -7.77 -3.17
C VAL A 106 -1.92 -6.62 -3.52
N GLU A 107 -3.18 -6.88 -3.81
CA GLU A 107 -4.18 -5.84 -4.08
C GLU A 107 -4.37 -4.93 -2.87
N HIS A 108 -4.58 -5.51 -1.67
CA HIS A 108 -4.67 -4.73 -0.42
C HIS A 108 -3.41 -3.88 -0.18
N ALA A 109 -2.23 -4.47 -0.44
CA ALA A 109 -0.96 -3.77 -0.29
C ALA A 109 -0.86 -2.56 -1.22
N LEU A 110 -1.15 -2.71 -2.51
CA LEU A 110 -1.05 -1.64 -3.50
C LEU A 110 -2.08 -0.52 -3.24
N HIS A 111 -3.31 -0.86 -2.85
CA HIS A 111 -4.29 0.15 -2.45
C HIS A 111 -3.81 0.98 -1.25
N LYS A 112 -3.18 0.34 -0.26
CA LYS A 112 -2.60 1.05 0.89
C LYS A 112 -1.43 1.95 0.49
N VAL A 113 -0.52 1.45 -0.35
CA VAL A 113 0.61 2.26 -0.85
C VAL A 113 0.12 3.51 -1.57
N VAL A 114 -0.87 3.38 -2.47
CA VAL A 114 -1.46 4.53 -3.17
C VAL A 114 -2.14 5.50 -2.19
N ALA A 115 -2.85 4.99 -1.18
CA ALA A 115 -3.48 5.82 -0.15
C ALA A 115 -2.44 6.56 0.71
N MET A 116 -1.30 5.92 1.01
CA MET A 116 -0.18 6.56 1.72
C MET A 116 0.48 7.65 0.86
N MET A 117 0.75 7.39 -0.42
CA MET A 117 1.30 8.39 -1.34
C MET A 117 0.38 9.61 -1.47
N GLY A 118 -0.95 9.40 -1.42
CA GLY A 118 -1.95 10.47 -1.41
C GLY A 118 -2.14 11.15 -0.05
N GLY A 119 -1.40 10.75 1.00
CA GLY A 119 -1.54 11.31 2.35
C GLY A 119 -2.84 10.91 3.08
N HIS A 120 -3.58 9.91 2.56
CA HIS A 120 -4.87 9.49 3.13
C HIS A 120 -4.73 8.39 4.20
N LEU A 121 -3.59 7.75 4.28
CA LEU A 121 -3.33 6.66 5.21
C LEU A 121 -1.97 6.85 5.87
N TYR A 122 -1.93 6.88 7.19
CA TYR A 122 -0.71 6.85 7.98
C TYR A 122 -0.98 6.26 9.38
N ASN A 123 0.08 5.70 9.98
CA ASN A 123 0.05 5.14 11.33
C ASN A 123 0.93 6.01 12.25
N ARG A 124 0.36 6.43 13.38
CA ARG A 124 1.01 7.29 14.40
C ARG A 124 1.79 6.49 15.45
N ASP A 125 1.62 5.17 15.48
CA ASP A 125 2.34 4.34 16.45
C ASP A 125 3.84 4.47 16.23
N ALA A 126 4.57 4.79 17.30
CA ALA A 126 6.01 5.02 17.27
C ALA A 126 6.79 3.82 16.72
N LEU A 127 6.26 2.60 16.83
CA LEU A 127 6.87 1.40 16.24
C LEU A 127 6.79 1.35 14.71
N HIS A 128 5.90 2.15 14.13
CA HIS A 128 5.67 2.21 12.67
C HIS A 128 6.17 3.51 12.04
N VAL A 129 6.57 4.49 12.86
CA VAL A 129 7.07 5.80 12.37
C VAL A 129 8.55 5.71 12.08
N MET A 130 8.94 5.91 10.81
CA MET A 130 10.31 5.83 10.32
C MET A 130 10.83 7.20 9.82
N GLN A 131 9.92 8.14 9.56
CA GLN A 131 10.22 9.53 9.23
C GLN A 131 9.38 10.45 10.14
N PRO A 132 9.85 10.78 11.36
CA PRO A 132 9.11 11.60 12.32
C PRO A 132 8.73 12.97 11.77
N GLU A 133 9.63 13.60 10.99
CA GLU A 133 9.40 14.92 10.41
C GLU A 133 8.25 14.88 9.38
N ALA A 134 8.04 13.75 8.72
CA ALA A 134 6.92 13.57 7.82
C ALA A 134 5.60 13.43 8.59
N LEU A 135 5.62 12.79 9.76
CA LEU A 135 4.46 12.71 10.64
C LEU A 135 4.06 14.09 11.14
N ASP A 136 5.02 14.84 11.71
CA ASP A 136 4.80 16.20 12.21
C ASP A 136 4.21 17.10 11.12
N TRP A 137 4.72 16.96 9.90
CA TRP A 137 4.25 17.74 8.75
C TRP A 137 2.80 17.41 8.36
N ILE A 138 2.43 16.12 8.33
CA ILE A 138 1.06 15.68 8.08
C ILE A 138 0.11 16.20 9.18
N GLU A 139 0.52 16.09 10.45
CA GLU A 139 -0.29 16.50 11.61
C GLU A 139 -0.51 18.01 11.71
N GLN A 140 0.41 18.81 11.20
CA GLN A 140 0.27 20.27 11.11
C GLN A 140 -0.69 20.73 10.01
N GLY A 141 -1.31 19.80 9.27
CA GLY A 141 -2.24 20.12 8.20
C GLY A 141 -1.57 20.76 6.97
N ASN A 142 -0.28 20.57 6.79
CA ASN A 142 0.47 21.06 5.64
C ASN A 142 0.19 20.17 4.39
N GLU A 143 -1.08 19.93 4.12
CA GLU A 143 -1.52 19.14 2.96
C GLU A 143 -1.14 19.79 1.61
N GLU A 144 -0.85 21.09 1.60
CA GLU A 144 -0.51 21.86 0.39
C GLU A 144 0.78 21.40 -0.31
N GLY A 145 1.63 20.66 0.36
CA GLY A 145 2.85 20.09 -0.23
C GLY A 145 2.71 18.65 -0.71
N LEU A 146 1.61 17.98 -0.38
CA LEU A 146 1.21 16.76 -1.06
C LEU A 146 0.70 17.17 -2.44
N ALA A 147 1.28 16.58 -3.48
CA ALA A 147 1.09 16.97 -4.87
C ALA A 147 -0.34 17.40 -5.20
N PRO A 148 -0.51 18.47 -5.98
CA PRO A 148 -1.81 18.88 -6.48
C PRO A 148 -2.38 17.76 -7.38
N GLY A 149 -3.41 17.10 -6.91
CA GLY A 149 -3.98 15.92 -7.54
C GLY A 149 -3.80 14.73 -6.61
N ARG A 150 -4.73 14.58 -5.68
CA ARG A 150 -4.83 13.42 -4.78
C ARG A 150 -4.65 12.16 -5.61
N ALA A 151 -3.72 11.30 -5.20
CA ALA A 151 -3.51 10.03 -5.86
C ALA A 151 -4.86 9.31 -6.01
N LYS A 152 -5.33 9.17 -7.24
CA LYS A 152 -6.58 8.46 -7.50
C LYS A 152 -6.42 7.03 -7.03
N SER A 153 -7.40 6.49 -6.32
CA SER A 153 -7.42 5.08 -5.96
C SER A 153 -7.29 4.20 -7.21
N LEU A 154 -6.66 3.05 -7.06
CA LEU A 154 -6.69 2.03 -8.11
C LEU A 154 -8.12 1.51 -8.25
N ILE A 155 -8.50 1.11 -9.47
CA ILE A 155 -9.72 0.35 -9.68
C ILE A 155 -9.47 -1.04 -9.09
N GLY A 156 -10.19 -1.39 -8.03
CA GLY A 156 -10.08 -2.69 -7.37
C GLY A 156 -10.79 -3.79 -8.16
N ILE A 157 -10.38 -5.03 -7.92
CA ILE A 157 -11.11 -6.20 -8.41
C ILE A 157 -12.42 -6.27 -7.61
N ALA A 158 -13.55 -6.36 -8.30
CA ALA A 158 -14.84 -6.55 -7.64
C ALA A 158 -14.81 -7.93 -6.93
N HIS A 159 -14.36 -7.94 -5.70
CA HIS A 159 -14.69 -9.02 -4.77
C HIS A 159 -16.17 -8.86 -4.45
N ASP A 160 -16.90 -9.95 -4.50
CA ASP A 160 -18.34 -10.00 -4.21
C ASP A 160 -18.69 -8.98 -3.11
N THR A 161 -19.37 -7.91 -3.48
CA THR A 161 -19.65 -6.74 -2.63
C THR A 161 -20.32 -7.11 -1.30
N PHE A 162 -20.93 -8.29 -1.23
CA PHE A 162 -21.50 -8.87 -0.02
C PHE A 162 -20.49 -9.13 1.12
N ALA A 163 -19.22 -9.39 0.82
CA ALA A 163 -18.20 -9.61 1.86
C ALA A 163 -17.70 -8.31 2.49
N LEU A 164 -17.59 -7.24 1.68
CA LEU A 164 -17.14 -5.93 2.15
C LEU A 164 -18.23 -5.19 2.94
N ASP A 165 -19.51 -5.31 2.53
CA ASP A 165 -20.63 -4.72 3.26
C ASP A 165 -20.86 -5.37 4.63
N ARG A 166 -20.63 -6.67 4.78
CA ARG A 166 -20.66 -7.34 6.09
C ARG A 166 -19.57 -6.81 7.01
N PHE A 167 -18.38 -6.51 6.51
CA PHE A 167 -17.28 -5.97 7.30
C PHE A 167 -17.57 -4.53 7.77
N ALA A 168 -18.12 -3.69 6.90
CA ALA A 168 -18.50 -2.32 7.23
C ALA A 168 -19.68 -2.28 8.25
N MET A 169 -20.66 -3.18 8.12
CA MET A 169 -21.76 -3.32 9.06
C MET A 169 -21.31 -3.80 10.44
N ASP A 170 -20.38 -4.75 10.51
CA ASP A 170 -19.87 -5.27 11.79
C ASP A 170 -19.05 -4.21 12.57
N GLN A 171 -18.25 -3.41 11.87
CA GLN A 171 -17.55 -2.26 12.44
C GLN A 171 -18.53 -1.18 12.95
N GLY A 172 -19.61 -0.94 12.21
CA GLY A 172 -20.68 0.01 12.58
C GLY A 172 -21.46 -0.45 13.82
N MET A 173 -21.74 -1.74 13.95
CA MET A 173 -22.46 -2.30 15.11
C MET A 173 -21.59 -2.36 16.38
N GLN A 174 -20.30 -2.65 16.27
CA GLN A 174 -19.39 -2.60 17.41
C GLN A 174 -19.19 -1.17 17.96
N LYS A 175 -19.15 -0.15 17.10
CA LYS A 175 -19.12 1.26 17.54
C LYS A 175 -20.41 1.71 18.23
N ARG A 176 -21.57 1.20 17.81
CA ARG A 176 -22.87 1.50 18.49
C ARG A 176 -22.97 0.82 19.85
N ARG A 177 -22.53 -0.41 20.02
CA ARG A 177 -22.53 -1.11 21.32
C ARG A 177 -21.61 -0.45 22.36
N ARG A 178 -20.48 0.13 21.96
CA ARG A 178 -19.58 0.86 22.88
C ARG A 178 -20.07 2.26 23.27
N ARG A 179 -21.11 2.80 22.62
CA ARG A 179 -21.73 4.09 23.00
C ARG A 179 -22.97 3.94 23.89
N LEU A 180 -23.41 2.71 24.12
CA LEU A 180 -24.63 2.40 24.93
C LEU A 180 -24.27 1.63 26.22
N SER A 181 -23.00 1.43 26.51
CA SER A 181 -22.41 0.92 27.75
C SER A 181 -21.60 2.04 28.42
#